data_bb69386b600eef330c82ef3af2e138e4
#
_entry.id   bb69386b600eef330c82ef3af2e138e4
#
_cell.length_a   1.000
_cell.length_b   1.000
_cell.length_c   1.000
_cell.angle_alpha   90.00
_cell.angle_beta   90.00
_cell.angle_gamma   90.00
#
_symmetry.space_group_name_H-M   'P 1'
#
loop_
_entity.id
_entity.type
_entity.pdbx_description
1 polymer ?
#
loop_
_entity_poly.entity_id
_entity_poly.type
_entity_poly.pdbx_seq_one_letter_code
_entity_poly.pdbx_strand_id
1 'polypeptide(L)'
;MDAKQLPARPSLEQYRNQAKDLLKARTSPEATRRIRKFHPRFNKLTEAQIADAKLSLTDAQCVIAREHAFESWPKFVKHVQEIVRTDSPVSRFELAADAVVTGDLNALKRLLKEDPELVRARSTREHDAPLIHYVAANGVEDFRQKTPKNILEITRELLSSGSEVDAINQAYGGASTALGLAATSYHPAKAGVQLELLDELLNAGACVDGAPGGWNPLVAALHNGRGDAAVFLANRGARLDLEGAAGTDRIDVVARYLDQDGTLKEGATKQQLECGFIWACEYGRTSAVKFLLDRGVKVDGDFMHGQTRLHWAAYGGHAEIVDLLLKANTAVNVIDQIHRGTPLGWAVYGWANPAPEFKAARYHDVVRSLMRAGATVDGEWMESPTRESSLASKLRADSRMMTALGVQQS
;
A
#
# COMPACT_ATOMS: atom_id res chain seq x y z
N MET A 1 0.40 -7.39 7.29
CA MET A 1 1.43 -7.88 8.24
C MET A 1 1.94 -9.22 7.76
N ASP A 2 3.23 -9.35 7.57
CA ASP A 2 3.87 -10.63 7.16
C ASP A 2 3.79 -11.62 8.33
N ALA A 3 2.75 -12.43 8.34
CA ALA A 3 2.41 -13.33 9.41
C ALA A 3 2.29 -14.78 8.92
N LYS A 4 2.95 -15.72 9.61
CA LYS A 4 2.79 -17.15 9.32
C LYS A 4 1.42 -17.63 9.79
N GLN A 5 0.70 -18.30 8.89
CA GLN A 5 -0.56 -18.95 9.21
C GLN A 5 -0.32 -20.11 10.19
N LEU A 6 -1.22 -20.26 11.16
CA LEU A 6 -1.22 -21.43 12.04
C LEU A 6 -1.82 -22.64 11.30
N PRO A 7 -1.31 -23.85 11.52
CA PRO A 7 -1.98 -25.05 11.02
C PRO A 7 -3.32 -25.25 11.71
N ALA A 8 -4.20 -26.04 11.11
CA ALA A 8 -5.54 -26.32 11.64
C ALA A 8 -5.54 -26.88 13.07
N ARG A 9 -4.46 -27.57 13.47
CA ARG A 9 -4.24 -28.07 14.83
C ARG A 9 -2.85 -27.68 15.31
N PRO A 10 -2.66 -26.44 15.80
CA PRO A 10 -1.36 -25.98 16.25
C PRO A 10 -0.92 -26.67 17.54
N SER A 11 0.37 -27.02 17.64
CA SER A 11 0.97 -27.67 18.82
C SER A 11 1.95 -26.74 19.50
N LEU A 12 1.71 -26.42 20.77
CA LEU A 12 2.63 -25.60 21.58
C LEU A 12 4.00 -26.24 21.75
N GLU A 13 4.06 -27.58 21.80
CA GLU A 13 5.33 -28.30 21.89
C GLU A 13 6.18 -28.06 20.62
N GLN A 14 5.56 -28.12 19.46
CA GLN A 14 6.22 -27.85 18.19
C GLN A 14 6.82 -26.43 18.19
N TYR A 15 6.08 -25.42 18.64
CA TYR A 15 6.59 -24.03 18.69
C TYR A 15 7.69 -23.83 19.72
N ARG A 16 7.61 -24.53 20.87
CA ARG A 16 8.70 -24.56 21.85
C ARG A 16 9.99 -25.17 21.26
N ASN A 17 9.85 -26.22 20.48
CA ASN A 17 10.98 -26.84 19.79
C ASN A 17 11.54 -25.92 18.69
N GLN A 18 10.70 -25.27 17.88
CA GLN A 18 11.14 -24.27 16.92
C GLN A 18 11.93 -23.12 17.57
N ALA A 19 11.53 -22.65 18.77
CA ALA A 19 12.28 -21.63 19.48
C ALA A 19 13.66 -22.15 19.95
N LYS A 20 13.75 -23.39 20.44
CA LYS A 20 15.02 -24.01 20.79
C LYS A 20 15.93 -24.19 19.57
N ASP A 21 15.37 -24.59 18.44
CA ASP A 21 16.12 -24.81 17.20
C ASP A 21 16.60 -23.48 16.61
N LEU A 22 15.79 -22.42 16.66
CA LEU A 22 16.21 -21.07 16.29
C LEU A 22 17.40 -20.61 17.16
N LEU A 23 17.36 -20.87 18.46
CA LEU A 23 18.44 -20.53 19.37
C LEU A 23 19.73 -21.31 19.07
N LYS A 24 19.63 -22.61 18.74
CA LYS A 24 20.78 -23.44 18.33
C LYS A 24 21.39 -22.95 17.03
N ALA A 25 20.54 -22.57 16.06
CA ALA A 25 20.93 -22.11 14.73
C ALA A 25 21.25 -20.60 14.66
N ARG A 26 21.36 -19.88 15.79
CA ARG A 26 21.38 -18.41 15.87
C ARG A 26 22.45 -17.71 15.03
N THR A 27 23.53 -18.41 14.66
CA THR A 27 24.63 -17.88 13.82
C THR A 27 24.42 -18.12 12.32
N SER A 28 23.39 -18.88 11.93
CA SER A 28 23.10 -19.10 10.52
C SER A 28 22.49 -17.84 9.86
N PRO A 29 22.77 -17.58 8.57
CA PRO A 29 22.22 -16.42 7.85
C PRO A 29 20.69 -16.36 7.85
N GLU A 30 20.02 -17.50 7.86
CA GLU A 30 18.56 -17.57 7.94
C GLU A 30 18.05 -17.14 9.31
N ALA A 31 18.64 -17.67 10.38
CA ALA A 31 18.25 -17.35 11.75
C ALA A 31 18.51 -15.88 12.09
N THR A 32 19.66 -15.33 11.71
CA THR A 32 19.98 -13.90 11.93
C THR A 32 19.03 -12.98 11.21
N ARG A 33 18.61 -13.30 9.96
CA ARG A 33 17.58 -12.55 9.23
C ARG A 33 16.22 -12.60 9.93
N ARG A 34 15.77 -13.76 10.41
CA ARG A 34 14.53 -13.91 11.18
C ARG A 34 14.57 -13.11 12.47
N ILE A 35 15.66 -13.19 13.24
CA ILE A 35 15.85 -12.46 14.49
C ILE A 35 15.82 -10.94 14.21
N ARG A 36 16.54 -10.45 13.21
CA ARG A 36 16.54 -9.04 12.81
C ARG A 36 15.15 -8.54 12.43
N LYS A 37 14.41 -9.34 11.68
CA LYS A 37 13.08 -8.97 11.17
C LYS A 37 12.03 -8.90 12.28
N PHE A 38 12.04 -9.83 13.21
CA PHE A 38 10.93 -10.01 14.15
C PHE A 38 11.24 -9.64 15.60
N HIS A 39 12.50 -9.45 15.99
CA HIS A 39 12.84 -9.12 17.36
C HIS A 39 13.16 -7.62 17.54
N PRO A 40 12.40 -6.86 18.37
CA PRO A 40 12.54 -5.40 18.48
C PRO A 40 13.94 -4.94 18.90
N ARG A 41 14.61 -5.70 19.78
CA ARG A 41 15.97 -5.36 20.28
C ARG A 41 17.05 -5.51 19.20
N PHE A 42 16.83 -6.34 18.20
CA PHE A 42 17.86 -6.70 17.20
C PHE A 42 17.60 -6.10 15.81
N ASN A 43 16.50 -5.40 15.59
CA ASN A 43 16.06 -4.93 14.26
C ASN A 43 17.02 -3.91 13.61
N LYS A 44 17.82 -3.19 14.42
CA LYS A 44 18.82 -2.21 13.95
C LYS A 44 20.24 -2.78 13.82
N LEU A 45 20.46 -4.04 14.21
CA LEU A 45 21.76 -4.67 14.18
C LEU A 45 22.02 -5.35 12.82
N THR A 46 23.31 -5.45 12.45
CA THR A 46 23.75 -6.26 11.31
C THR A 46 23.66 -7.75 11.63
N GLU A 47 23.65 -8.61 10.61
CA GLU A 47 23.62 -10.07 10.80
C GLU A 47 24.84 -10.57 11.60
N ALA A 48 26.03 -10.00 11.39
CA ALA A 48 27.22 -10.31 12.16
C ALA A 48 27.06 -9.94 13.64
N GLN A 49 26.55 -8.74 13.94
CA GLN A 49 26.29 -8.31 15.31
C GLN A 49 25.23 -9.19 16.02
N ILE A 50 24.24 -9.69 15.30
CA ILE A 50 23.24 -10.61 15.83
C ILE A 50 23.85 -11.97 16.12
N ALA A 51 24.73 -12.49 15.24
CA ALA A 51 25.41 -13.77 15.43
C ALA A 51 26.28 -13.78 16.69
N ASP A 52 26.93 -12.64 17.00
CA ASP A 52 27.77 -12.45 18.18
C ASP A 52 26.97 -12.11 19.46
N ALA A 53 25.69 -11.73 19.32
CA ALA A 53 24.87 -11.32 20.45
C ALA A 53 24.49 -12.52 21.33
N LYS A 54 24.39 -12.26 22.64
CA LYS A 54 23.83 -13.24 23.59
C LYS A 54 22.31 -13.31 23.43
N LEU A 55 21.83 -14.35 22.80
CA LEU A 55 20.40 -14.67 22.70
C LEU A 55 19.96 -15.64 23.81
N SER A 56 18.80 -15.39 24.38
CA SER A 56 18.13 -16.27 25.33
C SER A 56 17.01 -17.07 24.63
N LEU A 57 16.50 -18.09 25.31
CA LEU A 57 15.31 -18.81 24.85
C LEU A 57 14.09 -17.87 24.75
N THR A 58 13.97 -16.92 25.66
CA THR A 58 12.89 -15.90 25.63
C THR A 58 12.98 -15.03 24.39
N ASP A 59 14.17 -14.67 23.92
CA ASP A 59 14.35 -13.92 22.67
C ASP A 59 13.90 -14.75 21.47
N ALA A 60 14.26 -16.04 21.42
CA ALA A 60 13.83 -16.94 20.35
C ALA A 60 12.30 -17.15 20.37
N GLN A 61 11.70 -17.30 21.57
CA GLN A 61 10.25 -17.35 21.72
C GLN A 61 9.55 -16.08 21.25
N CYS A 62 10.14 -14.90 21.51
CA CYS A 62 9.63 -13.62 20.99
C CYS A 62 9.61 -13.60 19.46
N VAL A 63 10.67 -14.09 18.81
CA VAL A 63 10.72 -14.20 17.35
C VAL A 63 9.59 -15.09 16.83
N ILE A 64 9.41 -16.30 17.38
CA ILE A 64 8.35 -17.22 16.97
C ILE A 64 6.96 -16.58 17.15
N ALA A 65 6.70 -15.93 18.28
CA ALA A 65 5.41 -15.26 18.50
C ALA A 65 5.15 -14.16 17.47
N ARG A 66 6.15 -13.32 17.17
CA ARG A 66 6.02 -12.22 16.21
C ARG A 66 5.92 -12.68 14.75
N GLU A 67 6.50 -13.81 14.40
CA GLU A 67 6.29 -14.46 13.10
C GLU A 67 4.82 -14.83 12.85
N HIS A 68 4.02 -14.97 13.91
CA HIS A 68 2.58 -15.23 13.85
C HIS A 68 1.72 -14.00 14.20
N ALA A 69 2.31 -12.78 14.17
CA ALA A 69 1.67 -11.51 14.49
C ALA A 69 1.21 -11.37 15.95
N PHE A 70 1.95 -11.95 16.90
CA PHE A 70 1.71 -11.77 18.34
C PHE A 70 2.84 -10.93 18.97
N GLU A 71 2.48 -9.96 19.76
CA GLU A 71 3.40 -9.06 20.45
C GLU A 71 4.38 -9.82 21.38
N SER A 72 3.92 -10.93 21.99
CA SER A 72 4.70 -11.69 22.97
C SER A 72 4.38 -13.18 22.97
N TRP A 73 5.34 -13.97 23.47
CA TRP A 73 5.17 -15.41 23.65
C TRP A 73 3.97 -15.80 24.55
N PRO A 74 3.70 -15.14 25.70
CA PRO A 74 2.52 -15.45 26.50
C PRO A 74 1.20 -15.25 25.73
N LYS A 75 1.06 -14.16 24.95
CA LYS A 75 -0.11 -13.89 24.11
C LYS A 75 -0.28 -14.98 23.04
N PHE A 76 0.81 -15.36 22.39
CA PHE A 76 0.83 -16.45 21.41
C PHE A 76 0.40 -17.77 22.01
N VAL A 77 0.97 -18.15 23.18
CA VAL A 77 0.61 -19.40 23.89
C VAL A 77 -0.88 -19.42 24.22
N LYS A 78 -1.41 -18.32 24.79
CA LYS A 78 -2.84 -18.21 25.11
C LYS A 78 -3.70 -18.41 23.86
N HIS A 79 -3.36 -17.75 22.75
CA HIS A 79 -4.09 -17.90 21.48
C HIS A 79 -4.08 -19.35 21.00
N VAL A 80 -2.91 -20.02 20.97
CA VAL A 80 -2.79 -21.42 20.55
C VAL A 80 -3.61 -22.34 21.44
N GLN A 81 -3.66 -22.10 22.75
CA GLN A 81 -4.49 -22.88 23.67
C GLN A 81 -5.99 -22.69 23.44
N GLU A 82 -6.40 -21.46 23.12
CA GLU A 82 -7.80 -21.14 22.87
C GLU A 82 -8.28 -21.63 21.49
N ILE A 83 -7.47 -21.51 20.44
CA ILE A 83 -7.90 -21.87 19.07
C ILE A 83 -8.16 -23.38 18.90
N VAL A 84 -7.53 -24.23 19.72
CA VAL A 84 -7.80 -25.68 19.68
C VAL A 84 -9.09 -26.08 20.38
N ARG A 85 -9.71 -25.17 21.11
CA ARG A 85 -11.01 -25.33 21.77
C ARG A 85 -12.09 -24.80 20.84
N THR A 86 -12.85 -25.67 20.20
CA THR A 86 -13.84 -25.34 19.15
C THR A 86 -14.85 -24.28 19.56
N ASP A 87 -15.21 -24.20 20.85
CA ASP A 87 -16.21 -23.26 21.36
C ASP A 87 -15.62 -22.02 22.03
N SER A 88 -14.30 -21.81 21.93
CA SER A 88 -13.69 -20.63 22.52
C SER A 88 -14.04 -19.36 21.73
N PRO A 89 -14.13 -18.19 22.39
CA PRO A 89 -14.32 -16.92 21.68
C PRO A 89 -13.25 -16.68 20.61
N VAL A 90 -12.01 -17.08 20.86
CA VAL A 90 -10.89 -16.95 19.90
C VAL A 90 -11.13 -17.82 18.68
N SER A 91 -11.50 -19.10 18.86
CA SER A 91 -11.79 -20.01 17.74
C SER A 91 -12.95 -19.48 16.89
N ARG A 92 -14.03 -19.01 17.52
CA ARG A 92 -15.19 -18.42 16.81
C ARG A 92 -14.79 -17.17 16.02
N PHE A 93 -13.98 -16.29 16.62
CA PHE A 93 -13.47 -15.10 15.91
C PHE A 93 -12.64 -15.48 14.68
N GLU A 94 -11.71 -16.42 14.80
CA GLU A 94 -10.87 -16.88 13.70
C GLU A 94 -11.70 -17.48 12.55
N LEU A 95 -12.74 -18.28 12.89
CA LEU A 95 -13.67 -18.82 11.90
C LEU A 95 -14.48 -17.72 11.20
N ALA A 96 -14.92 -16.69 11.93
CA ALA A 96 -15.62 -15.57 11.35
C ALA A 96 -14.71 -14.72 10.45
N ALA A 97 -13.46 -14.46 10.86
CA ALA A 97 -12.48 -13.78 10.05
C ALA A 97 -12.18 -14.55 8.75
N ASP A 98 -12.05 -15.87 8.83
CA ASP A 98 -11.89 -16.72 7.64
C ASP A 98 -13.14 -16.67 6.75
N ALA A 99 -14.35 -16.69 7.31
CA ALA A 99 -15.59 -16.55 6.55
C ALA A 99 -15.67 -15.22 5.79
N VAL A 100 -15.23 -14.11 6.41
CA VAL A 100 -15.15 -12.78 5.76
C VAL A 100 -14.23 -12.82 4.53
N VAL A 101 -13.00 -13.29 4.68
CA VAL A 101 -12.00 -13.21 3.61
C VAL A 101 -12.15 -14.29 2.53
N THR A 102 -12.89 -15.36 2.82
CA THR A 102 -13.24 -16.39 1.83
C THR A 102 -14.59 -16.15 1.15
N GLY A 103 -15.40 -15.22 1.67
CA GLY A 103 -16.73 -14.91 1.16
C GLY A 103 -17.80 -15.92 1.59
N ASP A 104 -17.57 -16.71 2.65
CA ASP A 104 -18.59 -17.63 3.17
C ASP A 104 -19.64 -16.90 4.01
N LEU A 105 -20.56 -16.21 3.30
CA LEU A 105 -21.65 -15.44 3.90
C LEU A 105 -22.56 -16.31 4.80
N ASN A 106 -22.76 -17.59 4.42
CA ASN A 106 -23.61 -18.47 5.20
C ASN A 106 -22.96 -18.84 6.54
N ALA A 107 -21.66 -19.16 6.54
CA ALA A 107 -20.93 -19.38 7.77
C ALA A 107 -20.90 -18.15 8.65
N LEU A 108 -20.64 -16.95 8.07
CA LEU A 108 -20.65 -15.69 8.80
C LEU A 108 -22.00 -15.44 9.47
N LYS A 109 -23.11 -15.52 8.72
CA LYS A 109 -24.47 -15.35 9.26
C LYS A 109 -24.80 -16.30 10.40
N ARG A 110 -24.42 -17.56 10.26
CA ARG A 110 -24.60 -18.58 11.31
C ARG A 110 -23.82 -18.20 12.57
N LEU A 111 -22.53 -17.86 12.45
CA LEU A 111 -21.67 -17.49 13.58
C LEU A 111 -22.17 -16.26 14.31
N LEU A 112 -22.59 -15.20 13.58
CA LEU A 112 -23.14 -13.98 14.17
C LEU A 112 -24.52 -14.19 14.81
N LYS A 113 -25.32 -15.13 14.30
CA LYS A 113 -26.61 -15.51 14.92
C LYS A 113 -26.40 -16.31 16.22
N GLU A 114 -25.41 -17.21 16.25
CA GLU A 114 -25.07 -18.01 17.43
C GLU A 114 -24.39 -17.17 18.53
N ASP A 115 -23.62 -16.17 18.15
CA ASP A 115 -22.89 -15.28 19.05
C ASP A 115 -22.91 -13.83 18.51
N PRO A 116 -23.94 -13.04 18.83
CA PRO A 116 -24.05 -11.64 18.37
C PRO A 116 -22.91 -10.73 18.83
N GLU A 117 -22.27 -11.03 19.97
CA GLU A 117 -21.12 -10.24 20.46
C GLU A 117 -19.86 -10.44 19.59
N LEU A 118 -19.84 -11.47 18.77
CA LEU A 118 -18.74 -11.75 17.86
C LEU A 118 -18.46 -10.59 16.88
N VAL A 119 -19.50 -9.83 16.49
CA VAL A 119 -19.37 -8.66 15.61
C VAL A 119 -18.51 -7.54 16.22
N ARG A 120 -18.45 -7.47 17.58
CA ARG A 120 -17.63 -6.52 18.35
C ARG A 120 -16.34 -7.11 18.86
N ALA A 121 -16.16 -8.43 18.73
CA ALA A 121 -14.96 -9.11 19.16
C ALA A 121 -13.73 -8.63 18.35
N ARG A 122 -12.55 -8.79 18.95
CA ARG A 122 -11.28 -8.36 18.35
C ARG A 122 -10.31 -9.51 18.24
N SER A 123 -9.48 -9.45 17.22
CA SER A 123 -8.35 -10.35 17.09
C SER A 123 -7.43 -10.27 18.29
N THR A 124 -6.93 -11.39 18.75
CA THR A 124 -5.91 -11.47 19.81
C THR A 124 -4.50 -11.20 19.31
N ARG A 125 -4.34 -10.94 17.99
CA ARG A 125 -3.06 -10.57 17.37
C ARG A 125 -2.72 -9.10 17.62
N GLU A 126 -1.49 -8.72 17.30
CA GLU A 126 -0.94 -7.39 17.57
C GLU A 126 -1.76 -6.25 16.95
N HIS A 127 -2.39 -6.48 15.79
CA HIS A 127 -3.21 -5.47 15.13
C HIS A 127 -4.55 -5.19 15.82
N ASP A 128 -5.05 -6.08 16.69
CA ASP A 128 -6.31 -5.92 17.45
C ASP A 128 -7.53 -5.54 16.58
N ALA A 129 -7.62 -6.09 15.38
CA ALA A 129 -8.67 -5.75 14.43
C ALA A 129 -10.01 -6.40 14.76
N PRO A 130 -11.15 -5.68 14.71
CA PRO A 130 -12.48 -6.26 14.66
C PRO A 130 -12.78 -6.84 13.26
N LEU A 131 -13.85 -7.65 13.13
CA LEU A 131 -14.20 -8.32 11.88
C LEU A 131 -14.37 -7.37 10.69
N ILE A 132 -14.90 -6.16 10.91
CA ILE A 132 -15.12 -5.17 9.84
C ILE A 132 -13.82 -4.76 9.13
N HIS A 133 -12.65 -4.84 9.78
CA HIS A 133 -11.37 -4.50 9.15
C HIS A 133 -10.91 -5.55 8.12
N TYR A 134 -11.36 -6.79 8.22
CA TYR A 134 -11.00 -7.83 7.26
C TYR A 134 -11.60 -7.60 5.87
N VAL A 135 -12.69 -6.78 5.75
CA VAL A 135 -13.25 -6.42 4.44
C VAL A 135 -12.31 -5.54 3.63
N ALA A 136 -11.43 -4.79 4.31
CA ALA A 136 -10.45 -3.93 3.66
C ALA A 136 -9.29 -4.73 3.04
N ALA A 137 -9.09 -5.99 3.42
CA ALA A 137 -7.94 -6.82 3.01
C ALA A 137 -6.60 -6.10 3.21
N ASN A 138 -6.47 -5.33 4.29
CA ASN A 138 -5.32 -4.53 4.67
C ASN A 138 -5.28 -4.34 6.19
N GLY A 139 -4.09 -4.17 6.79
CA GLY A 139 -3.94 -3.98 8.23
C GLY A 139 -4.26 -5.21 9.08
N VAL A 140 -4.41 -6.37 8.46
CA VAL A 140 -4.59 -7.69 9.06
C VAL A 140 -3.47 -8.62 8.58
N GLU A 141 -3.52 -9.90 8.92
CA GLU A 141 -2.53 -10.89 8.47
C GLU A 141 -2.52 -11.00 6.94
N ASP A 142 -1.35 -11.04 6.33
CA ASP A 142 -1.18 -11.07 4.87
C ASP A 142 -1.86 -12.27 4.20
N PHE A 143 -1.85 -13.45 4.83
CA PHE A 143 -2.55 -14.63 4.32
C PHE A 143 -4.09 -14.46 4.27
N ARG A 144 -4.64 -13.49 5.02
CA ARG A 144 -6.05 -13.07 5.04
C ARG A 144 -6.35 -11.83 4.20
N GLN A 145 -5.35 -11.19 3.62
CA GLN A 145 -5.55 -10.03 2.74
C GLN A 145 -6.10 -10.49 1.38
N LYS A 146 -7.39 -10.76 1.35
CA LYS A 146 -8.13 -11.26 0.18
C LYS A 146 -9.46 -10.54 0.06
N THR A 147 -9.88 -10.30 -1.19
CA THR A 147 -11.18 -9.69 -1.48
C THR A 147 -12.03 -10.70 -2.25
N PRO A 148 -12.99 -11.37 -1.61
CA PRO A 148 -13.91 -12.27 -2.30
C PRO A 148 -14.90 -11.50 -3.16
N LYS A 149 -15.50 -12.15 -4.16
CA LYS A 149 -16.42 -11.53 -5.13
C LYS A 149 -17.65 -10.89 -4.46
N ASN A 150 -18.10 -11.43 -3.33
CA ASN A 150 -19.27 -10.96 -2.57
C ASN A 150 -18.88 -10.11 -1.36
N ILE A 151 -17.73 -9.41 -1.40
CA ILE A 151 -17.25 -8.62 -0.26
C ILE A 151 -18.25 -7.53 0.17
N LEU A 152 -18.99 -6.96 -0.76
CA LEU A 152 -20.02 -5.96 -0.44
C LEU A 152 -21.18 -6.55 0.37
N GLU A 153 -21.60 -7.77 0.05
CA GLU A 153 -22.63 -8.49 0.82
C GLU A 153 -22.13 -8.84 2.22
N ILE A 154 -20.87 -9.29 2.35
CA ILE A 154 -20.21 -9.53 3.62
C ILE A 154 -20.15 -8.24 4.46
N THR A 155 -19.78 -7.11 3.83
CA THR A 155 -19.71 -5.81 4.50
C THR A 155 -21.07 -5.38 5.04
N ARG A 156 -22.12 -5.49 4.23
CA ARG A 156 -23.51 -5.18 4.65
C ARG A 156 -23.97 -6.05 5.79
N GLU A 157 -23.65 -7.35 5.76
CA GLU A 157 -23.97 -8.28 6.84
C GLU A 157 -23.32 -7.87 8.16
N LEU A 158 -22.02 -7.55 8.16
CA LEU A 158 -21.30 -7.08 9.35
C LEU A 158 -21.90 -5.78 9.90
N LEU A 159 -22.16 -4.81 9.01
CA LEU A 159 -22.74 -3.51 9.39
C LEU A 159 -24.15 -3.66 9.96
N SER A 160 -25.03 -4.46 9.33
CA SER A 160 -26.39 -4.72 9.80
C SER A 160 -26.44 -5.53 11.09
N SER A 161 -25.39 -6.33 11.36
CA SER A 161 -25.22 -7.06 12.62
C SER A 161 -24.67 -6.19 13.76
N GLY A 162 -24.36 -4.90 13.52
CA GLY A 162 -23.95 -3.96 14.55
C GLY A 162 -22.45 -3.75 14.69
N SER A 163 -21.66 -3.99 13.61
CA SER A 163 -20.25 -3.56 13.58
C SER A 163 -20.14 -2.06 13.83
N GLU A 164 -19.20 -1.66 14.67
CA GLU A 164 -18.79 -0.27 14.81
C GLU A 164 -17.96 0.14 13.59
N VAL A 165 -18.54 0.98 12.72
CA VAL A 165 -17.96 1.32 11.41
C VAL A 165 -16.62 2.06 11.53
N ASP A 166 -16.47 2.91 12.56
CA ASP A 166 -15.25 3.66 12.86
C ASP A 166 -14.36 3.01 13.95
N ALA A 167 -14.61 1.72 14.26
CA ALA A 167 -13.70 0.98 15.11
C ALA A 167 -12.26 1.11 14.59
N ILE A 168 -11.31 1.29 15.49
CA ILE A 168 -9.88 1.40 15.13
C ILE A 168 -9.14 0.10 15.40
N ASN A 169 -8.01 -0.12 14.71
CA ASN A 169 -7.05 -1.17 15.02
C ASN A 169 -5.65 -0.59 15.25
N GLN A 170 -4.67 -1.45 15.59
CA GLN A 170 -3.29 -1.06 15.88
C GLN A 170 -2.36 -1.21 14.67
N ALA A 171 -2.88 -1.46 13.49
CA ALA A 171 -2.06 -1.53 12.28
C ALA A 171 -1.46 -0.15 11.95
N TYR A 172 -0.26 -0.15 11.39
CA TYR A 172 0.44 1.04 10.87
C TYR A 172 0.59 2.18 11.88
N GLY A 173 0.76 1.87 13.15
CA GLY A 173 0.94 2.86 14.21
C GLY A 173 -0.34 3.22 14.98
N GLY A 174 -1.44 2.54 14.69
CA GLY A 174 -2.72 2.68 15.40
C GLY A 174 -3.71 3.62 14.72
N ALA A 175 -4.91 3.68 15.29
CA ALA A 175 -6.03 4.51 14.84
C ALA A 175 -6.45 4.30 13.37
N SER A 176 -6.18 3.12 12.77
CA SER A 176 -6.63 2.79 11.41
C SER A 176 -8.08 2.32 11.44
N THR A 177 -8.95 2.95 10.65
CA THR A 177 -10.36 2.53 10.46
C THR A 177 -10.52 1.61 9.26
N ALA A 178 -11.64 0.88 9.18
CA ALA A 178 -11.95 0.06 8.01
C ALA A 178 -11.97 0.88 6.72
N LEU A 179 -12.50 2.12 6.75
CA LEU A 179 -12.48 3.04 5.61
C LEU A 179 -11.06 3.40 5.18
N GLY A 180 -10.19 3.80 6.11
CA GLY A 180 -8.79 4.16 5.82
C GLY A 180 -7.98 2.99 5.26
N LEU A 181 -8.18 1.79 5.82
CA LEU A 181 -7.55 0.58 5.34
C LEU A 181 -8.05 0.18 3.93
N ALA A 182 -9.36 0.28 3.66
CA ALA A 182 -9.94 0.02 2.35
C ALA A 182 -9.47 1.02 1.30
N ALA A 183 -9.35 2.31 1.66
CA ALA A 183 -8.88 3.37 0.77
C ALA A 183 -7.43 3.15 0.30
N THR A 184 -6.59 2.52 1.12
CA THR A 184 -5.19 2.25 0.81
C THR A 184 -4.93 0.85 0.22
N SER A 185 -5.94 -0.02 0.21
CA SER A 185 -5.77 -1.43 -0.12
C SER A 185 -5.62 -1.70 -1.62
N TYR A 186 -4.65 -2.54 -1.95
CA TYR A 186 -4.47 -3.07 -3.30
C TYR A 186 -5.55 -4.09 -3.69
N HIS A 187 -5.99 -4.93 -2.75
CA HIS A 187 -6.84 -6.09 -3.04
C HIS A 187 -8.24 -5.70 -3.52
N PRO A 188 -9.00 -4.80 -2.85
CA PRO A 188 -10.28 -4.31 -3.36
C PRO A 188 -10.14 -3.52 -4.67
N ALA A 189 -9.06 -2.74 -4.84
CA ALA A 189 -8.78 -2.02 -6.08
C ALA A 189 -8.57 -2.98 -7.26
N LYS A 190 -7.73 -4.01 -7.07
CA LYS A 190 -7.50 -5.06 -8.07
C LYS A 190 -8.76 -5.85 -8.40
N ALA A 191 -9.63 -6.08 -7.41
CA ALA A 191 -10.92 -6.74 -7.60
C ALA A 191 -11.97 -5.85 -8.28
N GLY A 192 -11.70 -4.54 -8.45
CA GLY A 192 -12.59 -3.57 -9.07
C GLY A 192 -13.77 -3.15 -8.21
N VAL A 193 -13.71 -3.36 -6.88
CA VAL A 193 -14.81 -3.08 -5.93
C VAL A 193 -14.43 -2.07 -4.84
N GLN A 194 -13.27 -1.41 -4.97
CA GLN A 194 -12.77 -0.52 -3.93
C GLN A 194 -13.72 0.67 -3.67
N LEU A 195 -14.17 1.33 -4.73
CA LEU A 195 -15.01 2.53 -4.59
C LEU A 195 -16.38 2.19 -4.01
N GLU A 196 -16.98 1.07 -4.44
CA GLU A 196 -18.24 0.57 -3.89
C GLU A 196 -18.08 0.17 -2.41
N LEU A 197 -16.96 -0.42 -2.02
CA LEU A 197 -16.67 -0.74 -0.62
C LEU A 197 -16.54 0.51 0.24
N LEU A 198 -15.85 1.54 -0.26
CA LEU A 198 -15.78 2.84 0.40
C LEU A 198 -17.15 3.48 0.54
N ASP A 199 -17.99 3.37 -0.50
CA ASP A 199 -19.36 3.89 -0.49
C ASP A 199 -20.23 3.21 0.58
N GLU A 200 -20.20 1.88 0.68
CA GLU A 200 -20.90 1.11 1.72
C GLU A 200 -20.51 1.55 3.13
N LEU A 201 -19.19 1.72 3.39
CA LEU A 201 -18.71 2.16 4.69
C LEU A 201 -19.14 3.60 5.01
N LEU A 202 -19.04 4.52 4.04
CA LEU A 202 -19.49 5.92 4.22
C LEU A 202 -21.00 6.03 4.41
N ASN A 203 -21.80 5.25 3.67
CA ASN A 203 -23.27 5.21 3.82
C ASN A 203 -23.68 4.62 5.18
N ALA A 204 -22.85 3.78 5.79
CA ALA A 204 -23.03 3.28 7.14
C ALA A 204 -22.55 4.28 8.23
N GLY A 205 -22.07 5.47 7.83
CA GLY A 205 -21.69 6.54 8.74
C GLY A 205 -20.20 6.60 9.08
N ALA A 206 -19.33 5.92 8.32
CA ALA A 206 -17.86 6.04 8.51
C ALA A 206 -17.41 7.51 8.38
N CYS A 207 -16.52 7.94 9.26
CA CYS A 207 -15.90 9.25 9.17
C CYS A 207 -14.97 9.31 7.96
N VAL A 208 -15.28 10.17 6.98
CA VAL A 208 -14.53 10.30 5.74
C VAL A 208 -13.07 10.73 5.97
N ASP A 209 -12.79 11.45 7.05
CA ASP A 209 -11.47 11.89 7.47
C ASP A 209 -10.72 10.88 8.36
N GLY A 210 -11.31 9.71 8.61
CA GLY A 210 -10.75 8.69 9.50
C GLY A 210 -10.90 9.01 10.99
N ALA A 211 -10.23 8.25 11.83
CA ALA A 211 -10.27 8.43 13.27
C ALA A 211 -9.38 9.60 13.74
N PRO A 212 -9.73 10.29 14.84
CA PRO A 212 -8.87 11.29 15.47
C PRO A 212 -7.49 10.70 15.81
N GLY A 213 -6.43 11.40 15.41
CA GLY A 213 -5.04 10.94 15.61
C GLY A 213 -4.56 9.88 14.62
N GLY A 214 -5.43 9.40 13.74
CA GLY A 214 -5.08 8.50 12.64
C GLY A 214 -4.62 9.22 11.37
N TRP A 215 -4.31 8.45 10.35
CA TRP A 215 -4.00 8.96 9.01
C TRP A 215 -5.27 9.45 8.31
N ASN A 216 -5.17 10.57 7.59
CA ASN A 216 -6.25 10.99 6.69
C ASN A 216 -6.38 9.97 5.55
N PRO A 217 -7.56 9.31 5.38
CA PRO A 217 -7.74 8.26 4.37
C PRO A 217 -7.44 8.70 2.94
N LEU A 218 -7.76 9.95 2.59
CA LEU A 218 -7.51 10.51 1.26
C LEU A 218 -6.02 10.64 0.99
N VAL A 219 -5.27 11.28 1.89
CA VAL A 219 -3.81 11.46 1.73
C VAL A 219 -3.13 10.10 1.76
N ALA A 220 -3.53 9.20 2.67
CA ALA A 220 -3.01 7.84 2.72
C ALA A 220 -3.27 7.07 1.41
N ALA A 221 -4.43 7.25 0.76
CA ALA A 221 -4.73 6.65 -0.53
C ALA A 221 -3.76 7.12 -1.63
N LEU A 222 -3.45 8.43 -1.69
CA LEU A 222 -2.44 8.99 -2.61
C LEU A 222 -1.07 8.34 -2.40
N HIS A 223 -0.62 8.22 -1.16
CA HIS A 223 0.67 7.58 -0.83
C HIS A 223 0.74 6.08 -1.13
N ASN A 224 -0.41 5.43 -1.36
CA ASN A 224 -0.50 3.99 -1.62
C ASN A 224 -0.88 3.63 -3.06
N GLY A 225 -0.80 4.58 -4.00
CA GLY A 225 -1.13 4.31 -5.39
C GLY A 225 -2.64 4.17 -5.65
N ARG A 226 -3.50 4.85 -4.87
CA ARG A 226 -4.97 4.76 -4.95
C ARG A 226 -5.59 6.12 -5.27
N GLY A 227 -5.16 6.72 -6.39
CA GLY A 227 -5.60 8.03 -6.82
C GLY A 227 -7.12 8.14 -7.06
N ASP A 228 -7.77 7.07 -7.54
CA ASP A 228 -9.21 7.04 -7.74
C ASP A 228 -9.97 7.03 -6.41
N ALA A 229 -9.47 6.30 -5.40
CA ALA A 229 -10.02 6.32 -4.05
C ALA A 229 -9.89 7.70 -3.41
N ALA A 230 -8.75 8.39 -3.60
CA ALA A 230 -8.55 9.75 -3.11
C ALA A 230 -9.56 10.74 -3.72
N VAL A 231 -9.79 10.69 -5.03
CA VAL A 231 -10.81 11.52 -5.71
C VAL A 231 -12.21 11.19 -5.20
N PHE A 232 -12.51 9.91 -5.03
CA PHE A 232 -13.80 9.48 -4.49
C PHE A 232 -14.04 10.06 -3.09
N LEU A 233 -13.06 9.97 -2.18
CA LEU A 233 -13.16 10.54 -0.83
C LEU A 233 -13.26 12.07 -0.85
N ALA A 234 -12.53 12.77 -1.74
CA ALA A 234 -12.68 14.22 -1.92
C ALA A 234 -14.10 14.60 -2.33
N ASN A 235 -14.72 13.85 -3.24
CA ASN A 235 -16.10 14.05 -3.69
C ASN A 235 -17.15 13.71 -2.60
N ARG A 236 -16.78 12.87 -1.62
CA ARG A 236 -17.59 12.53 -0.44
C ARG A 236 -17.34 13.49 0.74
N GLY A 237 -16.60 14.59 0.52
CA GLY A 237 -16.43 15.67 1.48
C GLY A 237 -15.24 15.54 2.42
N ALA A 238 -14.24 14.70 2.09
CA ALA A 238 -13.00 14.62 2.85
C ALA A 238 -12.30 16.00 2.90
N ARG A 239 -11.71 16.31 4.05
CA ARG A 239 -10.93 17.54 4.24
C ARG A 239 -9.68 17.52 3.38
N LEU A 240 -9.47 18.60 2.63
CA LEU A 240 -8.33 18.77 1.74
C LEU A 240 -7.32 19.74 2.35
N ASP A 241 -6.10 19.29 2.55
CA ASP A 241 -4.92 20.12 2.64
C ASP A 241 -4.33 20.38 1.25
N LEU A 242 -3.18 21.05 1.17
CA LEU A 242 -2.53 21.34 -0.11
C LEU A 242 -2.16 20.05 -0.87
N GLU A 243 -1.67 19.03 -0.16
CA GLU A 243 -1.28 17.74 -0.74
C GLU A 243 -2.49 17.02 -1.34
N GLY A 244 -3.54 16.84 -0.55
CA GLY A 244 -4.78 16.19 -0.99
C GLY A 244 -5.47 16.95 -2.12
N ALA A 245 -5.48 18.27 -2.07
CA ALA A 245 -6.07 19.12 -3.09
C ALA A 245 -5.35 18.98 -4.45
N ALA A 246 -4.02 19.01 -4.45
CA ALA A 246 -3.24 18.85 -5.69
C ALA A 246 -3.37 17.44 -6.26
N GLY A 247 -3.30 16.40 -5.41
CA GLY A 247 -3.45 14.99 -5.82
C GLY A 247 -4.85 14.63 -6.33
N THR A 248 -5.87 15.45 -6.03
CA THR A 248 -7.27 15.25 -6.48
C THR A 248 -7.76 16.29 -7.49
N ASP A 249 -6.87 17.12 -8.05
CA ASP A 249 -7.14 18.18 -9.06
C ASP A 249 -8.10 19.29 -8.56
N ARG A 250 -8.13 19.53 -7.24
CA ARG A 250 -8.97 20.57 -6.62
C ARG A 250 -8.26 21.93 -6.60
N ILE A 251 -8.18 22.56 -7.78
CA ILE A 251 -7.49 23.84 -8.01
C ILE A 251 -8.05 24.95 -7.13
N ASP A 252 -9.37 24.95 -6.91
CA ASP A 252 -10.05 25.89 -6.03
C ASP A 252 -9.51 25.87 -4.60
N VAL A 253 -9.06 24.70 -4.13
CA VAL A 253 -8.44 24.53 -2.81
C VAL A 253 -6.94 24.80 -2.86
N VAL A 254 -6.21 24.32 -3.89
CA VAL A 254 -4.76 24.58 -4.08
C VAL A 254 -4.50 26.09 -4.07
N ALA A 255 -5.34 26.89 -4.77
CA ALA A 255 -5.21 28.35 -4.85
C ALA A 255 -5.32 29.07 -3.49
N ARG A 256 -5.91 28.45 -2.47
CA ARG A 256 -6.00 29.01 -1.11
C ARG A 256 -4.66 28.99 -0.39
N TYR A 257 -3.77 28.06 -0.75
CA TYR A 257 -2.49 27.81 -0.10
C TYR A 257 -1.30 28.46 -0.79
N LEU A 258 -1.50 29.10 -1.97
CA LEU A 258 -0.42 29.70 -2.75
C LEU A 258 -0.76 31.17 -3.11
N ASP A 259 0.26 32.03 -3.05
CA ASP A 259 0.20 33.36 -3.62
C ASP A 259 0.38 33.32 -5.15
N GLN A 260 0.30 34.49 -5.80
CA GLN A 260 0.40 34.57 -7.26
C GLN A 260 1.77 34.15 -7.81
N ASP A 261 2.81 34.27 -7.01
CA ASP A 261 4.21 33.90 -7.32
C ASP A 261 4.60 32.51 -6.85
N GLY A 262 3.62 31.68 -6.39
CA GLY A 262 3.85 30.33 -5.89
C GLY A 262 4.39 30.25 -4.47
N THR A 263 4.48 31.35 -3.75
CA THR A 263 4.86 31.36 -2.34
C THR A 263 3.78 30.71 -1.50
N LEU A 264 4.20 29.86 -0.54
CA LEU A 264 3.29 29.17 0.38
C LEU A 264 2.70 30.17 1.39
N LYS A 265 1.38 30.09 1.55
CA LYS A 265 0.65 30.79 2.62
C LYS A 265 0.67 30.00 3.93
N GLU A 266 0.28 30.69 5.00
CA GLU A 266 0.08 30.07 6.30
C GLU A 266 -0.90 28.88 6.22
N GLY A 267 -0.60 27.81 6.96
CA GLY A 267 -1.41 26.58 6.98
C GLY A 267 -1.00 25.53 5.94
N ALA A 268 -0.03 25.83 5.06
CA ALA A 268 0.56 24.85 4.13
C ALA A 268 2.06 24.67 4.40
N THR A 269 2.57 23.49 4.10
CA THR A 269 3.99 23.16 4.25
C THR A 269 4.65 22.88 2.91
N LYS A 270 5.99 23.09 2.85
CA LYS A 270 6.78 22.73 1.67
C LYS A 270 6.61 21.23 1.33
N GLN A 271 6.55 20.37 2.33
CA GLN A 271 6.35 18.94 2.11
C GLN A 271 5.01 18.65 1.43
N GLN A 272 3.91 19.27 1.87
CA GLN A 272 2.60 19.13 1.23
C GLN A 272 2.61 19.60 -0.23
N LEU A 273 3.31 20.69 -0.54
CA LEU A 273 3.47 21.16 -1.91
C LEU A 273 4.24 20.16 -2.78
N GLU A 274 5.37 19.67 -2.26
CA GLU A 274 6.22 18.71 -2.97
C GLU A 274 5.47 17.38 -3.22
N CYS A 275 4.85 16.81 -2.19
CA CYS A 275 4.05 15.60 -2.32
C CYS A 275 2.85 15.80 -3.24
N GLY A 276 2.08 16.85 -3.05
CA GLY A 276 0.91 17.16 -3.87
C GLY A 276 1.23 17.33 -5.35
N PHE A 277 2.36 17.97 -5.67
CA PHE A 277 2.82 18.11 -7.05
C PHE A 277 3.20 16.75 -7.66
N ILE A 278 3.81 15.85 -6.86
CA ILE A 278 4.14 14.49 -7.31
C ILE A 278 2.87 13.68 -7.57
N TRP A 279 1.92 13.69 -6.63
CA TRP A 279 0.65 12.99 -6.83
C TRP A 279 -0.12 13.54 -8.02
N ALA A 280 -0.06 14.86 -8.26
CA ALA A 280 -0.63 15.46 -9.46
C ALA A 280 0.01 14.89 -10.74
N CYS A 281 1.33 14.68 -10.73
CA CYS A 281 2.04 14.07 -11.86
C CYS A 281 1.72 12.58 -11.99
N GLU A 282 1.72 11.80 -10.89
CA GLU A 282 1.47 10.37 -10.88
C GLU A 282 0.06 10.02 -11.35
N TYR A 283 -0.95 10.78 -10.88
CA TYR A 283 -2.35 10.47 -11.15
C TYR A 283 -2.97 11.27 -12.30
N GLY A 284 -2.15 11.96 -13.09
CA GLY A 284 -2.61 12.65 -14.31
C GLY A 284 -3.46 13.89 -14.03
N ARG A 285 -3.22 14.62 -12.94
CA ARG A 285 -3.95 15.83 -12.56
C ARG A 285 -3.41 17.05 -13.33
N THR A 286 -3.67 17.07 -14.63
CA THR A 286 -3.08 18.04 -15.57
C THR A 286 -3.38 19.47 -15.16
N SER A 287 -4.59 19.78 -14.64
CA SER A 287 -4.95 21.14 -14.23
C SER A 287 -4.13 21.60 -13.02
N ALA A 288 -3.89 20.71 -12.05
CA ALA A 288 -3.05 21.01 -10.88
C ALA A 288 -1.59 21.23 -11.28
N VAL A 289 -1.05 20.36 -12.14
CA VAL A 289 0.33 20.51 -12.66
C VAL A 289 0.48 21.84 -13.37
N LYS A 290 -0.42 22.15 -14.30
CA LYS A 290 -0.40 23.42 -15.03
C LYS A 290 -0.49 24.63 -14.09
N PHE A 291 -1.43 24.61 -13.14
CA PHE A 291 -1.60 25.68 -12.16
C PHE A 291 -0.33 25.92 -11.33
N LEU A 292 0.32 24.86 -10.87
CA LEU A 292 1.56 24.96 -10.07
C LEU A 292 2.71 25.54 -10.90
N LEU A 293 2.86 25.08 -12.15
CA LEU A 293 3.88 25.61 -13.07
C LEU A 293 3.61 27.10 -13.44
N ASP A 294 2.37 27.47 -13.74
CA ASP A 294 1.96 28.83 -14.05
C ASP A 294 2.21 29.81 -12.87
N ARG A 295 2.24 29.29 -11.62
CA ARG A 295 2.60 30.01 -10.40
C ARG A 295 4.11 30.05 -10.12
N GLY A 296 4.93 29.47 -11.00
CA GLY A 296 6.39 29.44 -10.84
C GLY A 296 6.90 28.43 -9.80
N VAL A 297 6.06 27.46 -9.38
CA VAL A 297 6.54 26.38 -8.53
C VAL A 297 7.60 25.58 -9.30
N LYS A 298 8.80 25.43 -8.69
CA LYS A 298 9.93 24.78 -9.34
C LYS A 298 9.61 23.34 -9.72
N VAL A 299 9.95 22.98 -10.96
CA VAL A 299 9.75 21.62 -11.50
C VAL A 299 10.72 20.61 -10.91
N ASP A 300 11.94 21.04 -10.62
CA ASP A 300 12.97 20.20 -9.97
C ASP A 300 12.94 20.48 -8.46
N GLY A 301 12.64 19.47 -7.68
CA GLY A 301 12.63 19.49 -6.22
C GLY A 301 13.36 18.26 -5.69
N ASP A 302 13.92 18.37 -4.49
CA ASP A 302 14.48 17.24 -3.76
C ASP A 302 13.34 16.34 -3.25
N PHE A 303 12.91 15.41 -4.10
CA PHE A 303 11.97 14.39 -3.64
C PHE A 303 12.71 13.10 -3.23
N MET A 304 12.06 12.32 -2.37
CA MET A 304 12.67 11.14 -1.75
C MET A 304 13.41 10.28 -2.77
N HIS A 305 14.66 10.02 -2.51
CA HIS A 305 15.49 9.09 -3.26
C HIS A 305 15.74 9.46 -4.75
N GLY A 306 15.70 10.75 -5.09
CA GLY A 306 15.96 11.21 -6.45
C GLY A 306 14.84 10.92 -7.46
N GLN A 307 13.68 10.53 -7.01
CA GLN A 307 12.50 10.34 -7.85
C GLN A 307 11.90 11.70 -8.20
N THR A 308 11.96 12.10 -9.47
CA THR A 308 11.46 13.40 -9.93
C THR A 308 9.99 13.32 -10.36
N ARG A 309 9.34 14.46 -10.51
CA ARG A 309 7.98 14.58 -11.07
C ARG A 309 7.87 13.96 -12.45
N LEU A 310 8.96 14.04 -13.26
CA LEU A 310 9.02 13.39 -14.57
C LEU A 310 9.01 11.87 -14.48
N HIS A 311 9.63 11.26 -13.46
CA HIS A 311 9.52 9.82 -13.23
C HIS A 311 8.07 9.40 -13.00
N TRP A 312 7.35 10.11 -12.14
CA TRP A 312 5.97 9.78 -11.77
C TRP A 312 4.98 10.02 -12.92
N ALA A 313 5.13 11.14 -13.66
CA ALA A 313 4.32 11.38 -14.84
C ALA A 313 4.57 10.32 -15.94
N ALA A 314 5.81 9.90 -16.09
CA ALA A 314 6.21 8.86 -17.04
C ALA A 314 5.68 7.47 -16.62
N TYR A 315 5.75 7.12 -15.34
CA TYR A 315 5.18 5.89 -14.78
C TYR A 315 3.66 5.83 -14.97
N GLY A 316 2.95 6.93 -14.73
CA GLY A 316 1.50 7.03 -14.95
C GLY A 316 1.09 7.05 -16.43
N GLY A 317 2.04 7.23 -17.37
CA GLY A 317 1.74 7.31 -18.82
C GLY A 317 1.05 8.60 -19.24
N HIS A 318 1.25 9.71 -18.50
CA HIS A 318 0.57 11.00 -18.66
C HIS A 318 1.32 11.90 -19.63
N ALA A 319 1.13 11.69 -20.94
CA ALA A 319 1.87 12.35 -22.01
C ALA A 319 1.79 13.89 -21.95
N GLU A 320 0.62 14.46 -21.65
CA GLU A 320 0.45 15.91 -21.55
C GLU A 320 1.25 16.52 -20.39
N ILE A 321 1.28 15.84 -19.23
CA ILE A 321 2.07 16.26 -18.08
C ILE A 321 3.56 16.14 -18.38
N VAL A 322 4.00 15.04 -19.01
CA VAL A 322 5.37 14.89 -19.47
C VAL A 322 5.79 16.07 -20.37
N ASP A 323 4.95 16.44 -21.34
CA ASP A 323 5.22 17.57 -22.22
C ASP A 323 5.28 18.92 -21.47
N LEU A 324 4.42 19.14 -20.46
CA LEU A 324 4.45 20.32 -19.59
C LEU A 324 5.76 20.39 -18.78
N LEU A 325 6.18 19.29 -18.17
CA LEU A 325 7.41 19.23 -17.40
C LEU A 325 8.65 19.44 -18.27
N LEU A 326 8.69 18.83 -19.46
CA LEU A 326 9.78 19.01 -20.41
C LEU A 326 9.89 20.49 -20.91
N LYS A 327 8.75 21.15 -21.14
CA LYS A 327 8.71 22.59 -21.46
C LYS A 327 9.21 23.46 -20.31
N ALA A 328 9.06 23.01 -19.08
CA ALA A 328 9.59 23.68 -17.89
C ALA A 328 11.08 23.35 -17.63
N ASN A 329 11.78 22.74 -18.59
CA ASN A 329 13.20 22.39 -18.56
C ASN A 329 13.62 21.44 -17.44
N THR A 330 12.77 20.46 -17.08
CA THR A 330 13.16 19.39 -16.13
C THR A 330 14.29 18.53 -16.68
N ALA A 331 15.13 18.02 -15.79
CA ALA A 331 16.22 17.11 -16.17
C ALA A 331 15.66 15.72 -16.62
N VAL A 332 16.01 15.31 -17.86
CA VAL A 332 15.39 14.15 -18.54
C VAL A 332 15.97 12.81 -18.09
N ASN A 333 17.27 12.76 -17.77
CA ASN A 333 18.02 11.51 -17.50
C ASN A 333 18.42 11.34 -16.03
N VAL A 334 17.66 11.90 -15.10
CA VAL A 334 17.89 11.67 -13.66
C VAL A 334 17.68 10.21 -13.33
N ILE A 335 18.60 9.63 -12.53
CA ILE A 335 18.55 8.24 -12.09
C ILE A 335 18.08 8.22 -10.62
N ASP A 336 16.96 7.56 -10.33
CA ASP A 336 16.51 7.38 -8.96
C ASP A 336 17.41 6.42 -8.17
N GLN A 337 17.43 6.59 -6.84
CA GLN A 337 18.35 5.84 -5.97
C GLN A 337 17.83 4.44 -5.59
N ILE A 338 16.53 4.19 -5.70
CA ILE A 338 15.90 2.93 -5.28
C ILE A 338 15.90 1.92 -6.41
N HIS A 339 15.36 2.30 -7.56
CA HIS A 339 15.17 1.41 -8.71
C HIS A 339 16.28 1.54 -9.74
N ARG A 340 17.14 2.56 -9.59
CA ARG A 340 18.21 2.90 -10.54
C ARG A 340 17.68 3.17 -11.94
N GLY A 341 16.42 3.62 -12.03
CA GLY A 341 15.72 3.90 -13.27
C GLY A 341 15.75 5.37 -13.65
N THR A 342 15.71 5.67 -14.95
CA THR A 342 15.44 6.99 -15.50
C THR A 342 13.92 7.18 -15.71
N PRO A 343 13.43 8.43 -15.98
CA PRO A 343 12.02 8.62 -16.36
C PRO A 343 11.60 7.75 -17.55
N LEU A 344 12.49 7.55 -18.54
CA LEU A 344 12.24 6.64 -19.65
C LEU A 344 12.09 5.19 -19.17
N GLY A 345 12.95 4.74 -18.26
CA GLY A 345 12.86 3.42 -17.63
C GLY A 345 11.54 3.21 -16.90
N TRP A 346 11.08 4.22 -16.17
CA TRP A 346 9.81 4.18 -15.47
C TRP A 346 8.61 4.15 -16.43
N ALA A 347 8.66 4.88 -17.56
CA ALA A 347 7.63 4.78 -18.61
C ALA A 347 7.52 3.38 -19.20
N VAL A 348 8.66 2.77 -19.54
CA VAL A 348 8.72 1.40 -20.09
C VAL A 348 8.26 0.37 -19.06
N TYR A 349 8.63 0.54 -17.78
CA TYR A 349 8.14 -0.32 -16.71
C TYR A 349 6.62 -0.22 -16.53
N GLY A 350 6.07 1.01 -16.49
CA GLY A 350 4.62 1.26 -16.39
C GLY A 350 3.85 0.65 -17.57
N TRP A 351 4.39 0.78 -18.79
CA TRP A 351 3.81 0.16 -19.97
C TRP A 351 3.80 -1.37 -19.86
N ALA A 352 4.89 -1.97 -19.40
CA ALA A 352 5.00 -3.42 -19.28
C ALA A 352 4.15 -4.00 -18.14
N ASN A 353 3.88 -3.18 -17.10
CA ASN A 353 3.18 -3.56 -15.87
C ASN A 353 2.15 -2.50 -15.48
N PRO A 354 1.11 -2.28 -16.30
CA PRO A 354 0.15 -1.19 -16.06
C PRO A 354 -0.60 -1.40 -14.74
N ALA A 355 -0.60 -0.37 -13.91
CA ALA A 355 -1.41 -0.35 -12.69
C ALA A 355 -2.91 -0.16 -13.06
N PRO A 356 -3.84 -0.73 -12.28
CA PRO A 356 -5.27 -0.63 -12.56
C PRO A 356 -5.79 0.81 -12.67
N GLU A 357 -5.14 1.74 -12.01
CA GLU A 357 -5.48 3.16 -11.98
C GLU A 357 -5.14 3.90 -13.30
N PHE A 358 -4.18 3.39 -14.08
CA PHE A 358 -3.67 4.06 -15.28
C PHE A 358 -4.34 3.58 -16.57
N LYS A 359 -5.67 3.48 -16.57
CA LYS A 359 -6.47 2.98 -17.72
C LYS A 359 -6.34 3.83 -18.99
N ALA A 360 -6.06 5.12 -18.84
CA ALA A 360 -5.91 6.08 -19.95
C ALA A 360 -4.45 6.38 -20.32
N ALA A 361 -3.51 5.57 -19.85
CA ALA A 361 -2.08 5.80 -20.04
C ALA A 361 -1.68 5.78 -21.53
N ARG A 362 -0.86 6.75 -21.93
CA ARG A 362 -0.39 6.93 -23.31
C ARG A 362 1.12 6.71 -23.40
N TYR A 363 1.59 5.56 -22.99
CA TYR A 363 3.02 5.25 -22.85
C TYR A 363 3.84 5.45 -24.13
N HIS A 364 3.30 5.10 -25.30
CA HIS A 364 4.00 5.32 -26.58
C HIS A 364 4.27 6.81 -26.83
N ASP A 365 3.33 7.69 -26.45
CA ASP A 365 3.50 9.13 -26.60
C ASP A 365 4.50 9.67 -25.57
N VAL A 366 4.41 9.18 -24.31
CA VAL A 366 5.38 9.51 -23.24
C VAL A 366 6.81 9.17 -23.67
N VAL A 367 7.04 7.94 -24.15
CA VAL A 367 8.35 7.48 -24.60
C VAL A 367 8.84 8.37 -25.76
N ARG A 368 7.97 8.68 -26.73
CA ARG A 368 8.30 9.54 -27.87
C ARG A 368 8.71 10.95 -27.41
N SER A 369 7.99 11.54 -26.45
CA SER A 369 8.30 12.88 -25.90
C SER A 369 9.63 12.87 -25.16
N LEU A 370 9.90 11.85 -24.33
CA LEU A 370 11.16 11.69 -23.61
C LEU A 370 12.35 11.50 -24.57
N MET A 371 12.20 10.65 -25.59
CA MET A 371 13.24 10.44 -26.60
C MET A 371 13.56 11.71 -27.39
N ARG A 372 12.55 12.48 -27.77
CA ARG A 372 12.75 13.79 -28.43
C ARG A 372 13.44 14.80 -27.52
N ALA A 373 13.26 14.71 -26.22
CA ALA A 373 13.92 15.54 -25.22
C ALA A 373 15.34 15.05 -24.87
N GLY A 374 15.85 14.00 -25.51
CA GLY A 374 17.21 13.48 -25.29
C GLY A 374 17.30 12.42 -24.19
N ALA A 375 16.21 11.69 -23.93
CA ALA A 375 16.30 10.52 -23.05
C ALA A 375 17.20 9.44 -23.64
N THR A 376 17.98 8.79 -22.79
CA THR A 376 18.91 7.71 -23.17
C THR A 376 18.29 6.36 -22.89
N VAL A 377 18.33 5.49 -23.90
CA VAL A 377 17.90 4.07 -23.76
C VAL A 377 19.00 3.32 -23.03
N ASP A 378 18.63 2.57 -22.00
CA ASP A 378 19.54 1.65 -21.34
C ASP A 378 19.71 0.38 -22.21
N GLY A 379 20.92 0.13 -22.70
CA GLY A 379 21.24 -1.01 -23.57
C GLY A 379 20.96 -2.37 -22.91
N GLU A 380 21.03 -2.44 -21.56
CA GLU A 380 20.75 -3.68 -20.83
C GLU A 380 19.30 -4.17 -20.99
N TRP A 381 18.35 -3.29 -21.32
CA TRP A 381 16.94 -3.70 -21.53
C TRP A 381 16.76 -4.63 -22.71
N MET A 382 17.61 -4.48 -23.73
CA MET A 382 17.54 -5.23 -24.99
C MET A 382 18.42 -6.47 -24.96
N GLU A 383 19.45 -6.51 -24.13
CA GLU A 383 20.53 -7.50 -24.18
C GLU A 383 20.58 -8.49 -23.00
N SER A 384 19.90 -8.21 -21.88
CA SER A 384 20.02 -9.05 -20.68
C SER A 384 19.28 -10.40 -20.78
N PRO A 385 20.02 -11.54 -20.81
CA PRO A 385 19.43 -12.87 -20.87
C PRO A 385 18.64 -13.28 -19.62
N THR A 386 18.96 -12.70 -18.47
CA THR A 386 18.39 -13.08 -17.15
C THR A 386 17.14 -12.30 -16.75
N ARG A 387 16.87 -11.16 -17.39
CA ARG A 387 15.59 -10.44 -17.35
C ARG A 387 14.67 -10.79 -18.52
N GLU A 388 15.03 -11.79 -19.25
CA GLU A 388 14.57 -12.14 -20.59
C GLU A 388 13.11 -12.45 -20.73
N SER A 389 12.44 -12.93 -19.73
CA SER A 389 11.20 -13.60 -20.09
C SER A 389 10.04 -12.64 -20.33
N SER A 390 10.12 -11.36 -19.92
CA SER A 390 8.95 -10.49 -20.09
C SER A 390 9.20 -9.14 -20.77
N LEU A 391 10.22 -8.35 -20.41
CA LEU A 391 10.34 -6.98 -20.94
C LEU A 391 10.87 -6.93 -22.37
N ALA A 392 12.01 -7.55 -22.66
CA ALA A 392 12.60 -7.57 -24.01
C ALA A 392 11.65 -8.23 -25.02
N SER A 393 10.99 -9.32 -24.65
CA SER A 393 9.99 -9.98 -25.47
C SER A 393 8.78 -9.09 -25.76
N LYS A 394 8.25 -8.40 -24.72
CA LYS A 394 7.15 -7.45 -24.89
C LYS A 394 7.54 -6.28 -25.80
N LEU A 395 8.75 -5.72 -25.63
CA LEU A 395 9.26 -4.63 -26.46
C LEU A 395 9.35 -5.03 -27.92
N ARG A 396 9.95 -6.19 -28.23
CA ARG A 396 10.05 -6.71 -29.62
C ARG A 396 8.70 -7.00 -30.26
N ALA A 397 7.70 -7.35 -29.46
CA ALA A 397 6.34 -7.61 -29.94
C ALA A 397 5.52 -6.34 -30.20
N ASP A 398 5.92 -5.18 -29.65
CA ASP A 398 5.23 -3.89 -29.85
C ASP A 398 6.01 -2.97 -30.80
N SER A 399 5.68 -3.03 -32.09
CA SER A 399 6.32 -2.19 -33.12
C SER A 399 6.18 -0.69 -32.87
N ARG A 400 5.09 -0.26 -32.21
CA ARG A 400 4.87 1.15 -31.87
C ARG A 400 5.82 1.59 -30.75
N MET A 401 6.09 0.72 -29.78
CA MET A 401 7.04 0.99 -28.71
C MET A 401 8.47 1.02 -29.25
N MET A 402 8.84 0.08 -30.11
CA MET A 402 10.14 0.06 -30.79
C MET A 402 10.35 1.34 -31.60
N THR A 403 9.35 1.77 -32.36
CA THR A 403 9.39 3.04 -33.10
C THR A 403 9.53 4.23 -32.17
N ALA A 404 8.80 4.27 -31.03
CA ALA A 404 8.88 5.33 -30.06
C ALA A 404 10.28 5.43 -29.40
N LEU A 405 10.95 4.31 -29.18
CA LEU A 405 12.33 4.22 -28.68
C LEU A 405 13.39 4.53 -29.75
N GLY A 406 13.01 4.72 -31.01
CA GLY A 406 13.96 4.99 -32.10
C GLY A 406 14.79 3.76 -32.52
N VAL A 407 14.35 2.54 -32.14
CA VAL A 407 15.03 1.30 -32.50
C VAL A 407 14.42 0.78 -33.81
N GLN A 408 15.23 0.74 -34.88
CA GLN A 408 14.79 0.13 -36.15
C GLN A 408 14.68 -1.39 -35.99
N GLN A 409 13.57 -1.96 -36.42
CA GLN A 409 13.44 -3.41 -36.59
C GLN A 409 14.34 -3.82 -37.77
N SER A 410 15.42 -4.52 -37.48
CA SER A 410 16.29 -5.15 -38.52
C SER A 410 15.60 -6.36 -39.14
#